data_b3c5c5cebe9e9adfa892433f10e4f1a5
#
_entry.id   b3c5c5cebe9e9adfa892433f10e4f1a5
#
_cell.length_a   1.000
_cell.length_b   1.000
_cell.length_c   1.000
_cell.angle_alpha   90.00
_cell.angle_beta   90.00
_cell.angle_gamma   90.00
#
_symmetry.space_group_name_H-M   'P 1'
#
loop_
_entity.id
_entity.type
_entity.pdbx_description
1 polymer ?
#
loop_
_entity_poly.entity_id
_entity_poly.type
_entity_poly.pdbx_seq_one_letter_code
_entity_poly.pdbx_strand_id
1 'polypeptide(L)'
;MVHQQGRLMGYTMSVGVMPLLDTLVEVGYDVHNFLDPIEHDGKRLDLHKVKAAFAGKVAVIGGLNEPRTLEQGTREEIRQEVSDAVRALGPGGGLVLNPVEAIMASTPWRSVEIAIEAWKEVRDYP
;
A
#
# COMPACT_ATOMS: atom_id res chain seq x y z
N MET A 1 16.00 10.48 18.07
CA MET A 1 16.44 11.82 17.58
C MET A 1 15.34 12.53 16.80
N VAL A 2 14.72 11.94 15.79
CA VAL A 2 13.65 12.56 14.98
C VAL A 2 12.43 12.92 15.83
N HIS A 3 11.87 11.95 16.55
CA HIS A 3 10.70 12.14 17.42
C HIS A 3 10.91 13.13 18.58
N GLN A 4 12.13 13.22 19.10
CA GLN A 4 12.47 14.19 20.15
C GLN A 4 12.32 15.65 19.68
N GLN A 5 12.28 15.87 18.37
CA GLN A 5 12.04 17.17 17.74
C GLN A 5 10.60 17.34 17.25
N GLY A 6 9.67 16.45 17.65
CA GLY A 6 8.28 16.47 17.22
C GLY A 6 8.08 16.19 15.72
N ARG A 7 9.02 15.48 15.08
CA ARG A 7 8.96 15.15 13.64
C ARG A 7 8.63 13.69 13.43
N LEU A 8 7.99 13.38 12.31
CA LEU A 8 7.70 12.03 11.84
C LEU A 8 8.83 11.53 10.93
N MET A 9 9.04 10.21 10.93
CA MET A 9 10.01 9.54 10.09
C MET A 9 9.29 8.62 9.10
N GLY A 10 9.50 8.85 7.80
CA GLY A 10 9.07 7.94 6.74
C GLY A 10 10.19 7.01 6.32
N TYR A 11 9.86 5.77 5.99
CA TYR A 11 10.77 4.78 5.43
C TYR A 11 10.20 4.23 4.12
N THR A 12 11.03 4.09 3.11
CA THR A 12 10.63 3.60 1.78
C THR A 12 11.17 2.21 1.55
N MET A 13 10.26 1.25 1.34
CA MET A 13 10.57 -0.12 0.98
C MET A 13 9.38 -0.71 0.25
N SER A 14 9.55 -1.11 -1.01
CA SER A 14 8.43 -1.62 -1.82
C SER A 14 8.21 -3.13 -1.62
N VAL A 15 9.26 -3.93 -1.67
CA VAL A 15 9.19 -5.40 -1.59
C VAL A 15 10.10 -5.97 -0.50
N GLY A 16 9.90 -7.25 -0.14
CA GLY A 16 10.71 -7.91 0.91
C GLY A 16 10.28 -7.54 2.34
N VAL A 17 9.07 -7.04 2.50
CA VAL A 17 8.54 -6.55 3.79
C VAL A 17 8.32 -7.69 4.78
N MET A 18 7.78 -8.83 4.34
CA MET A 18 7.38 -9.92 5.24
C MET A 18 8.50 -10.47 6.13
N PRO A 19 9.69 -10.81 5.62
CA PRO A 19 10.76 -11.32 6.46
C PRO A 19 11.34 -10.29 7.44
N LEU A 20 11.08 -9.00 7.22
CA LEU A 20 11.59 -7.90 8.03
C LEU A 20 10.53 -7.24 8.91
N LEU A 21 9.29 -7.73 8.89
CA LEU A 21 8.13 -7.04 9.46
C LEU A 21 8.33 -6.64 10.93
N ASP A 22 8.82 -7.55 11.76
CA ASP A 22 9.08 -7.28 13.19
C ASP A 22 10.18 -6.23 13.36
N THR A 23 11.28 -6.36 12.61
CA THR A 23 12.38 -5.39 12.62
C THR A 23 11.91 -4.00 12.19
N LEU A 24 11.06 -3.93 11.17
CA LEU A 24 10.49 -2.68 10.67
C LEU A 24 9.67 -1.98 11.75
N VAL A 25 8.89 -2.73 12.53
CA VAL A 25 8.13 -2.18 13.67
C VAL A 25 9.07 -1.70 14.79
N GLU A 26 10.12 -2.47 15.09
CA GLU A 26 11.11 -2.12 16.14
C GLU A 26 11.92 -0.87 15.82
N VAL A 27 12.20 -0.59 14.56
CA VAL A 27 12.90 0.64 14.11
C VAL A 27 12.15 1.90 14.52
N GLY A 28 10.81 1.85 14.61
CA GLY A 28 9.99 2.92 15.15
C GLY A 28 9.84 4.11 14.19
N TYR A 29 9.72 3.87 12.89
CA TYR A 29 9.29 4.89 11.93
C TYR A 29 7.75 5.02 11.92
N ASP A 30 7.25 6.13 11.39
CA ASP A 30 5.82 6.49 11.46
C ASP A 30 5.07 6.18 10.16
N VAL A 31 5.76 6.19 9.02
CA VAL A 31 5.15 6.03 7.69
C VAL A 31 5.97 5.07 6.84
N HIS A 32 5.33 4.00 6.39
CA HIS A 32 5.86 3.08 5.39
C HIS A 32 5.43 3.54 3.99
N ASN A 33 6.40 4.00 3.21
CA ASN A 33 6.14 4.42 1.84
C ASN A 33 6.34 3.27 0.86
N PHE A 34 5.48 3.22 -0.15
CA PHE A 34 5.54 2.30 -1.30
C PHE A 34 5.37 0.82 -0.93
N LEU A 35 4.46 0.52 0.01
CA LEU A 35 4.09 -0.87 0.28
C LEU A 35 3.49 -1.51 -0.98
N ASP A 36 4.25 -2.40 -1.62
CA ASP A 36 3.80 -3.12 -2.80
C ASP A 36 2.96 -4.33 -2.40
N PRO A 37 1.74 -4.50 -2.94
CA PRO A 37 0.93 -5.68 -2.69
C PRO A 37 1.45 -6.93 -3.41
N ILE A 38 2.48 -6.80 -4.27
CA ILE A 38 3.09 -7.90 -5.01
C ILE A 38 4.59 -7.94 -4.70
N GLU A 39 5.05 -9.05 -4.12
CA GLU A 39 6.45 -9.29 -3.83
C GLU A 39 7.28 -9.51 -5.11
N HIS A 40 8.61 -9.40 -4.99
CA HIS A 40 9.53 -9.54 -6.12
C HIS A 40 9.35 -10.86 -6.92
N ASP A 41 9.02 -11.95 -6.23
CA ASP A 41 8.74 -13.26 -6.85
C ASP A 41 7.33 -13.37 -7.47
N GLY A 42 6.57 -12.29 -7.47
CA GLY A 42 5.21 -12.21 -8.00
C GLY A 42 4.12 -12.70 -7.06
N LYS A 43 4.46 -13.13 -5.84
CA LYS A 43 3.49 -13.51 -4.84
C LYS A 43 2.81 -12.28 -4.24
N ARG A 44 1.54 -12.45 -3.85
CA ARG A 44 0.82 -11.41 -3.12
C ARG A 44 1.29 -11.33 -1.68
N LEU A 45 1.51 -10.11 -1.23
CA LEU A 45 1.80 -9.78 0.16
C LEU A 45 0.57 -10.05 1.05
N ASP A 46 0.78 -10.60 2.23
CA ASP A 46 -0.28 -10.73 3.23
C ASP A 46 -0.53 -9.37 3.92
N LEU A 47 -1.39 -8.56 3.30
CA LEU A 47 -1.70 -7.21 3.78
C LEU A 47 -2.36 -7.21 5.16
N HIS A 48 -3.08 -8.27 5.55
CA HIS A 48 -3.67 -8.38 6.88
C HIS A 48 -2.58 -8.56 7.95
N LYS A 49 -1.54 -9.35 7.67
CA LYS A 49 -0.39 -9.47 8.59
C LYS A 49 0.37 -8.17 8.72
N VAL A 50 0.59 -7.45 7.60
CA VAL A 50 1.22 -6.12 7.63
C VAL A 50 0.39 -5.17 8.49
N LYS A 51 -0.94 -5.11 8.26
CA LYS A 51 -1.84 -4.27 9.07
C LYS A 51 -1.77 -4.61 10.55
N ALA A 52 -1.81 -5.89 10.90
CA ALA A 52 -1.76 -6.33 12.30
C ALA A 52 -0.44 -5.91 12.98
N ALA A 53 0.70 -6.03 12.29
CA ALA A 53 1.99 -5.61 12.83
C ALA A 53 2.13 -4.09 12.96
N PHE A 54 1.61 -3.33 11.98
CA PHE A 54 1.70 -1.88 11.91
C PHE A 54 0.60 -1.14 12.72
N ALA A 55 -0.44 -1.86 13.16
CA ALA A 55 -1.63 -1.26 13.77
C ALA A 55 -1.30 -0.26 14.89
N GLY A 56 -1.78 0.98 14.72
CA GLY A 56 -1.58 2.07 15.68
C GLY A 56 -0.14 2.60 15.78
N LYS A 57 0.79 2.12 14.95
CA LYS A 57 2.20 2.50 15.00
C LYS A 57 2.69 3.11 13.69
N VAL A 58 2.37 2.49 12.56
CA VAL A 58 2.92 2.85 11.25
C VAL A 58 1.76 3.05 10.26
N ALA A 59 1.70 4.23 9.65
CA ALA A 59 0.82 4.48 8.51
C ALA A 59 1.43 3.91 7.23
N VAL A 60 0.57 3.55 6.27
CA VAL A 60 0.99 2.95 4.99
C VAL A 60 0.61 3.87 3.83
N ILE A 61 1.57 4.14 2.97
CA ILE A 61 1.36 4.74 1.64
C ILE A 61 1.73 3.68 0.60
N GLY A 62 0.75 3.22 -0.18
CA GLY A 62 0.96 2.14 -1.14
C GLY A 62 -0.32 1.33 -1.37
N GLY A 63 -0.17 0.03 -1.58
CA GLY A 63 -1.28 -0.92 -1.69
C GLY A 63 -1.80 -1.14 -3.11
N LEU A 64 -1.22 -0.50 -4.14
CA LEU A 64 -1.58 -0.71 -5.53
C LEU A 64 -0.30 -0.83 -6.37
N ASN A 65 -0.14 -1.95 -7.07
CA ASN A 65 1.02 -2.17 -7.93
C ASN A 65 0.83 -1.46 -9.28
N GLU A 66 1.80 -0.61 -9.65
CA GLU A 66 1.70 0.13 -10.92
C GLU A 66 2.05 -0.75 -12.12
N PRO A 67 3.26 -1.37 -12.22
CA PRO A 67 3.71 -1.95 -13.47
C PRO A 67 2.94 -3.20 -13.90
N ARG A 68 2.37 -3.95 -12.97
CA ARG A 68 1.61 -5.17 -13.30
C ARG A 68 0.11 -4.93 -13.32
N THR A 69 -0.40 -4.20 -12.33
CA THR A 69 -1.84 -4.03 -12.14
C THR A 69 -2.39 -2.84 -12.90
N LEU A 70 -1.80 -1.64 -12.75
CA LEU A 70 -2.31 -0.48 -13.48
C LEU A 70 -1.91 -0.47 -14.95
N GLU A 71 -0.67 -0.84 -15.27
CA GLU A 71 -0.17 -0.78 -16.63
C GLU A 71 -0.65 -1.96 -17.49
N GLN A 72 -0.71 -3.17 -16.94
CA GLN A 72 -0.94 -4.41 -17.68
C GLN A 72 -2.20 -5.18 -17.26
N GLY A 73 -2.78 -4.84 -16.11
CA GLY A 73 -3.90 -5.58 -15.53
C GLY A 73 -5.23 -5.31 -16.22
N THR A 74 -6.12 -6.28 -16.10
CA THR A 74 -7.52 -6.15 -16.50
C THR A 74 -8.29 -5.24 -15.55
N ARG A 75 -9.48 -4.80 -15.98
CA ARG A 75 -10.40 -4.02 -15.13
C ARG A 75 -10.67 -4.74 -13.79
N GLU A 76 -10.89 -6.03 -13.85
CA GLU A 76 -11.22 -6.88 -12.71
C GLU A 76 -10.04 -6.97 -11.73
N GLU A 77 -8.82 -7.13 -12.23
CA GLU A 77 -7.60 -7.18 -11.42
C GLU A 77 -7.34 -5.85 -10.72
N ILE A 78 -7.50 -4.73 -11.40
CA ILE A 78 -7.36 -3.40 -10.80
C ILE A 78 -8.38 -3.21 -9.67
N ARG A 79 -9.66 -3.53 -9.92
CA ARG A 79 -10.73 -3.41 -8.92
C ARG A 79 -10.49 -4.31 -7.71
N GLN A 80 -10.05 -5.54 -7.96
CA GLN A 80 -9.75 -6.49 -6.89
C GLN A 80 -8.61 -6.00 -6.01
N GLU A 81 -7.51 -5.53 -6.60
CA GLU A 81 -6.36 -5.07 -5.84
C GLU A 81 -6.67 -3.83 -5.00
N VAL A 82 -7.41 -2.85 -5.55
CA VAL A 82 -7.91 -1.70 -4.79
C VAL A 82 -8.78 -2.15 -3.62
N SER A 83 -9.71 -3.08 -3.87
CA SER A 83 -10.60 -3.60 -2.84
C SER A 83 -9.84 -4.34 -1.73
N ASP A 84 -8.87 -5.18 -2.10
CA ASP A 84 -8.04 -5.93 -1.15
C ASP A 84 -7.21 -4.99 -0.27
N ALA A 85 -6.57 -3.99 -0.88
CA ALA A 85 -5.77 -3.01 -0.15
C ALA A 85 -6.61 -2.20 0.85
N VAL A 86 -7.76 -1.67 0.40
CA VAL A 86 -8.62 -0.85 1.26
C VAL A 86 -9.23 -1.69 2.39
N ARG A 87 -9.71 -2.90 2.11
CA ARG A 87 -10.29 -3.79 3.13
C ARG A 87 -9.26 -4.29 4.14
N ALA A 88 -8.05 -4.58 3.70
CA ALA A 88 -7.00 -5.07 4.60
C ALA A 88 -6.35 -3.95 5.41
N LEU A 89 -6.02 -2.83 4.79
CA LEU A 89 -5.20 -1.77 5.39
C LEU A 89 -6.02 -0.58 5.91
N GLY A 90 -7.25 -0.39 5.43
CA GLY A 90 -8.10 0.75 5.75
C GLY A 90 -8.63 0.78 7.19
N PRO A 91 -9.22 -0.33 7.71
CA PRO A 91 -9.89 -0.31 9.01
C PRO A 91 -9.02 0.26 10.14
N GLY A 92 -9.58 1.20 10.91
CA GLY A 92 -8.84 1.93 11.94
C GLY A 92 -7.93 3.04 11.41
N GLY A 93 -7.95 3.33 10.12
CA GLY A 93 -7.17 4.39 9.49
C GLY A 93 -5.71 4.01 9.19
N GLY A 94 -4.93 5.03 8.78
CA GLY A 94 -3.49 4.88 8.49
C GLY A 94 -3.16 4.38 7.08
N LEU A 95 -4.12 4.32 6.16
CA LEU A 95 -3.89 4.01 4.75
C LEU A 95 -4.00 5.27 3.88
N VAL A 96 -2.99 5.50 3.07
CA VAL A 96 -3.04 6.34 1.87
C VAL A 96 -2.87 5.41 0.68
N LEU A 97 -3.98 5.06 0.00
CA LEU A 97 -3.93 4.23 -1.20
C LEU A 97 -3.15 4.97 -2.29
N ASN A 98 -2.08 4.37 -2.76
CA ASN A 98 -1.17 4.99 -3.72
C ASN A 98 -0.57 3.91 -4.63
N PRO A 99 -0.41 4.18 -5.93
CA PRO A 99 0.39 3.32 -6.78
C PRO A 99 1.83 3.28 -6.30
N VAL A 100 2.36 2.08 -6.14
CA VAL A 100 3.79 1.88 -5.88
C VAL A 100 4.54 2.16 -7.18
N GLU A 101 5.71 2.75 -7.08
CA GLU A 101 6.43 3.46 -8.15
C GLU A 101 5.72 4.80 -8.46
N ALA A 102 5.41 5.08 -9.69
CA ALA A 102 4.73 6.31 -10.10
C ALA A 102 3.80 6.01 -11.27
N ILE A 103 2.77 6.82 -11.45
CA ILE A 103 2.01 6.80 -12.69
C ILE A 103 2.92 7.32 -13.80
N MET A 104 3.26 6.44 -14.73
CA MET A 104 4.17 6.71 -15.84
C MET A 104 3.41 7.14 -17.10
N ALA A 105 4.12 7.63 -18.11
CA ALA A 105 3.53 7.98 -19.40
C ALA A 105 2.94 6.75 -20.13
N SER A 106 3.40 5.54 -19.80
CA SER A 106 2.90 4.25 -20.30
C SER A 106 1.63 3.78 -19.60
N THR A 107 1.34 4.26 -18.38
CA THR A 107 0.15 3.84 -17.63
C THR A 107 -1.13 4.30 -18.35
N PRO A 108 -2.02 3.39 -18.76
CA PRO A 108 -3.26 3.79 -19.42
C PRO A 108 -4.12 4.64 -18.49
N TRP A 109 -4.54 5.83 -18.92
CA TRP A 109 -5.39 6.69 -18.11
C TRP A 109 -6.68 5.99 -17.65
N ARG A 110 -7.22 5.10 -18.51
CA ARG A 110 -8.39 4.29 -18.17
C ARG A 110 -8.18 3.40 -16.93
N SER A 111 -6.96 2.89 -16.73
CA SER A 111 -6.64 2.09 -15.52
C SER A 111 -6.70 2.94 -14.25
N VAL A 112 -6.23 4.18 -14.32
CA VAL A 112 -6.33 5.14 -13.21
C VAL A 112 -7.79 5.45 -12.89
N GLU A 113 -8.63 5.68 -13.90
CA GLU A 113 -10.08 5.88 -13.71
C GLU A 113 -10.74 4.68 -13.05
N ILE A 114 -10.42 3.45 -13.49
CA ILE A 114 -10.92 2.21 -12.89
C ILE A 114 -10.53 2.10 -11.41
N ALA A 115 -9.27 2.41 -11.08
CA ALA A 115 -8.81 2.40 -9.70
C ALA A 115 -9.57 3.41 -8.82
N ILE A 116 -9.81 4.62 -9.34
CA ILE A 116 -10.59 5.66 -8.65
C ILE A 116 -12.06 5.22 -8.48
N GLU A 117 -12.68 4.63 -9.53
CA GLU A 117 -14.04 4.09 -9.46
C GLU A 117 -14.12 3.00 -8.37
N ALA A 118 -13.19 2.04 -8.38
CA ALA A 118 -13.14 0.97 -7.40
C ALA A 118 -12.94 1.48 -5.96
N TRP A 119 -12.03 2.45 -5.78
CA TRP A 119 -11.82 3.07 -4.47
C TRP A 119 -13.10 3.74 -3.94
N LYS A 120 -13.84 4.46 -4.76
CA LYS A 120 -15.11 5.10 -4.36
C LYS A 120 -16.14 4.11 -3.83
N GLU A 121 -16.12 2.86 -4.29
CA GLU A 121 -17.06 1.81 -3.86
C GLU A 121 -16.69 1.20 -2.50
N VAL A 122 -15.42 1.25 -2.11
CA VAL A 122 -14.91 0.55 -0.91
C VAL A 122 -14.29 1.48 0.15
N ARG A 123 -14.24 2.79 -0.11
CA ARG A 123 -13.58 3.76 0.78
C ARG A 123 -14.30 3.98 2.12
N ASP A 124 -15.60 3.71 2.16
CA ASP A 124 -16.42 3.90 3.36
C ASP A 124 -16.37 2.61 4.20
N TYR A 125 -15.29 2.43 4.92
CA TYR A 125 -15.08 1.31 5.85
C TYR A 125 -15.23 1.79 7.31
N PRO A 126 -15.67 0.92 8.23
CA PRO A 126 -15.83 1.27 9.65
C PRO A 126 -14.51 1.58 10.36
#